data_4b433fb36cc21adf0b6a1d6bbacbbe71
#
_entry.id   4b433fb36cc21adf0b6a1d6bbacbbe71
#
_cell.length_a   1.000
_cell.length_b   1.000
_cell.length_c   1.000
_cell.angle_alpha   90.00
_cell.angle_beta   90.00
_cell.angle_gamma   90.00
#
_symmetry.space_group_name_H-M   'P 1'
#
loop_
_entity.id
_entity.type
_entity.pdbx_description
1 polymer ?
#
loop_
_entity_poly.entity_id
_entity_poly.type
_entity_poly.pdbx_seq_one_letter_code
_entity_poly.pdbx_strand_id
1 'polypeptide(L)'
;MPSTLGGPNTGSGFLLQELFTVDADIARIILIELRIPRACLAMLVGASLGLAGAAMQGLLRNPLAEPGVVGVSGTAALGATLTFYTGLASVAPLALPLGGIAGALAAVILLFIVAGKYATTATLLLAGIALNAIAGALTTLTLNLSPNPFAAMEIIFWQMGSLADRSMQHLQL
;
A
#
# COMPACT_ATOMS: atom_id res chain seq x y z
N MET A 1 17.20 52.32 -46.01
CA MET A 1 16.46 52.15 -44.76
C MET A 1 15.07 51.65 -45.08
N PRO A 2 14.74 50.40 -44.78
CA PRO A 2 13.36 49.97 -44.70
C PRO A 2 12.99 49.68 -43.26
N SER A 3 12.01 50.38 -42.75
CA SER A 3 11.35 50.18 -41.50
C SER A 3 10.40 48.99 -41.60
N THR A 4 10.77 47.87 -41.01
CA THR A 4 9.82 46.76 -40.76
C THR A 4 9.17 46.99 -39.40
N LEU A 5 8.06 47.68 -39.43
CA LEU A 5 7.12 47.68 -38.31
C LEU A 5 6.44 46.29 -38.27
N GLY A 6 6.85 45.46 -37.30
CA GLY A 6 6.18 44.23 -36.98
C GLY A 6 4.76 44.54 -36.50
N GLY A 7 3.77 43.93 -37.12
CA GLY A 7 2.37 44.08 -36.79
C GLY A 7 2.03 43.62 -35.38
N PRO A 8 0.94 44.16 -34.76
CA PRO A 8 0.57 43.94 -33.37
C PRO A 8 -0.05 42.60 -33.03
N ASN A 9 0.04 41.58 -33.91
CA ASN A 9 -0.70 40.30 -33.74
C ASN A 9 0.16 39.08 -33.39
N THR A 10 1.47 39.27 -33.15
CA THR A 10 2.40 38.15 -32.90
C THR A 10 2.52 37.73 -31.42
N GLY A 11 2.15 38.61 -30.50
CA GLY A 11 2.34 38.34 -29.07
C GLY A 11 1.22 37.50 -28.42
N SER A 12 -0.02 37.80 -28.76
CA SER A 12 -1.17 37.14 -28.10
C SER A 12 -1.41 35.69 -28.59
N GLY A 13 -1.21 35.45 -29.89
CA GLY A 13 -1.31 34.11 -30.46
C GLY A 13 -0.21 33.19 -29.96
N PHE A 14 1.01 33.68 -29.83
CA PHE A 14 2.14 32.94 -29.32
C PHE A 14 1.94 32.58 -27.82
N LEU A 15 1.53 33.53 -26.99
CA LEU A 15 1.26 33.29 -25.57
C LEU A 15 0.10 32.32 -25.35
N LEU A 16 -0.97 32.41 -26.14
CA LEU A 16 -2.09 31.46 -26.08
C LEU A 16 -1.65 30.06 -26.50
N GLN A 17 -0.86 29.95 -27.58
CA GLN A 17 -0.36 28.67 -28.05
C GLN A 17 0.60 28.03 -27.02
N GLU A 18 1.44 28.82 -26.35
CA GLU A 18 2.35 28.39 -25.31
C GLU A 18 1.57 27.92 -24.05
N LEU A 19 0.53 28.65 -23.64
CA LEU A 19 -0.37 28.25 -22.57
C LEU A 19 -1.08 26.92 -22.88
N PHE A 20 -1.62 26.75 -24.08
CA PHE A 20 -2.28 25.49 -24.46
C PHE A 20 -1.32 24.31 -24.59
N THR A 21 -0.07 24.51 -25.00
CA THR A 21 0.94 23.45 -25.06
C THR A 21 1.45 23.08 -23.68
N VAL A 22 1.69 24.06 -22.80
CA VAL A 22 2.07 23.83 -21.40
C VAL A 22 0.96 23.07 -20.66
N ASP A 23 -0.31 23.43 -20.85
CA ASP A 23 -1.44 22.72 -20.26
C ASP A 23 -1.55 21.28 -20.77
N ALA A 24 -1.30 21.04 -22.07
CA ALA A 24 -1.31 19.71 -22.66
C ALA A 24 -0.16 18.82 -22.13
N ASP A 25 1.04 19.37 -21.98
CA ASP A 25 2.20 18.66 -21.44
C ASP A 25 2.02 18.35 -19.94
N ILE A 26 1.50 19.30 -19.17
CA ILE A 26 1.17 19.10 -17.75
C ILE A 26 0.09 18.00 -17.62
N ALA A 27 -0.96 18.08 -18.43
CA ALA A 27 -2.02 17.07 -18.42
C ALA A 27 -1.49 15.66 -18.78
N ARG A 28 -0.57 15.57 -19.75
CA ARG A 28 0.11 14.34 -20.13
C ARG A 28 0.96 13.76 -19.01
N ILE A 29 1.76 14.58 -18.34
CA ILE A 29 2.58 14.17 -17.19
C ILE A 29 1.68 13.67 -16.06
N ILE A 30 0.62 14.39 -15.71
CA ILE A 30 -0.33 13.97 -14.68
C ILE A 30 -0.97 12.62 -15.02
N LEU A 31 -1.33 12.40 -16.28
CA LEU A 31 -1.93 11.15 -16.72
C LEU A 31 -0.93 9.99 -16.65
N ILE A 32 0.25 10.15 -17.24
CA ILE A 32 1.22 9.07 -17.39
C ILE A 32 1.96 8.77 -16.09
N GLU A 33 2.40 9.82 -15.37
CA GLU A 33 3.25 9.64 -14.19
C GLU A 33 2.47 9.45 -12.89
N LEU A 34 1.20 9.91 -12.83
CA LEU A 34 0.42 9.87 -11.60
C LEU A 34 -0.83 9.02 -11.72
N ARG A 35 -1.70 9.25 -12.72
CA ARG A 35 -3.02 8.60 -12.78
C ARG A 35 -2.94 7.16 -13.26
N ILE A 36 -2.21 6.88 -14.32
CA ILE A 36 -2.09 5.52 -14.88
C ILE A 36 -1.44 4.57 -13.88
N PRO A 37 -0.28 4.89 -13.26
CA PRO A 37 0.33 4.01 -12.27
C PRO A 37 -0.59 3.71 -11.10
N ARG A 38 -1.28 4.72 -10.59
CA ARG A 38 -2.23 4.54 -9.47
C ARG A 38 -3.40 3.64 -9.86
N ALA A 39 -3.97 3.82 -11.05
CA ALA A 39 -5.05 2.98 -11.53
C ALA A 39 -4.60 1.53 -11.71
N CYS A 40 -3.42 1.30 -12.29
CA CYS A 40 -2.85 -0.02 -12.45
C CYS A 40 -2.57 -0.69 -11.09
N LEU A 41 -1.96 0.02 -10.14
CA LEU A 41 -1.72 -0.48 -8.79
C LEU A 41 -3.04 -0.79 -8.06
N ALA A 42 -4.04 0.07 -8.17
CA ALA A 42 -5.36 -0.17 -7.57
C ALA A 42 -6.00 -1.44 -8.13
N MET A 43 -5.92 -1.66 -9.45
CA MET A 43 -6.41 -2.88 -10.08
C MET A 43 -5.64 -4.13 -9.62
N LEU A 44 -4.31 -4.06 -9.54
CA LEU A 44 -3.48 -5.19 -9.09
C LEU A 44 -3.75 -5.53 -7.62
N VAL A 45 -3.82 -4.53 -6.74
CA VAL A 45 -4.14 -4.71 -5.32
C VAL A 45 -5.55 -5.27 -5.17
N GLY A 46 -6.53 -4.70 -5.87
CA GLY A 46 -7.91 -5.18 -5.82
C GLY A 46 -8.05 -6.61 -6.33
N ALA A 47 -7.39 -6.94 -7.43
CA ALA A 47 -7.39 -8.30 -7.98
C ALA A 47 -6.73 -9.31 -7.02
N SER A 48 -5.58 -8.97 -6.44
CA SER A 48 -4.88 -9.84 -5.49
C SER A 48 -5.70 -10.07 -4.21
N LEU A 49 -6.30 -9.04 -3.66
CA LEU A 49 -7.18 -9.16 -2.49
C LEU A 49 -8.47 -9.94 -2.81
N GLY A 50 -9.05 -9.72 -3.98
CA GLY A 50 -10.23 -10.47 -4.44
C GLY A 50 -9.94 -11.96 -4.62
N LEU A 51 -8.80 -12.30 -5.24
CA LEU A 51 -8.36 -13.70 -5.37
C LEU A 51 -8.07 -14.34 -4.01
N ALA A 52 -7.38 -13.64 -3.12
CA ALA A 52 -7.10 -14.12 -1.76
C ALA A 52 -8.41 -14.35 -0.99
N GLY A 53 -9.36 -13.41 -1.06
CA GLY A 53 -10.68 -13.55 -0.45
C GLY A 53 -11.44 -14.76 -1.01
N ALA A 54 -11.52 -14.91 -2.33
CA ALA A 54 -12.20 -16.04 -2.97
C ALA A 54 -11.57 -17.40 -2.60
N ALA A 55 -10.22 -17.48 -2.56
CA ALA A 55 -9.50 -18.67 -2.12
C ALA A 55 -9.82 -19.03 -0.67
N MET A 56 -9.85 -18.03 0.23
CA MET A 56 -10.19 -18.22 1.64
C MET A 56 -11.63 -18.69 1.83
N GLN A 57 -12.59 -18.10 1.12
CA GLN A 57 -13.99 -18.50 1.15
C GLN A 57 -14.17 -19.94 0.69
N GLY A 58 -13.46 -20.34 -0.39
CA GLY A 58 -13.47 -21.70 -0.89
C GLY A 58 -12.85 -22.70 0.10
N LEU A 59 -11.69 -22.35 0.67
CA LEU A 59 -10.96 -23.19 1.63
C LEU A 59 -11.76 -23.42 2.91
N LEU A 60 -12.31 -22.35 3.48
CA LEU A 60 -13.03 -22.40 4.75
C LEU A 60 -14.53 -22.70 4.58
N ARG A 61 -15.01 -22.79 3.33
CA ARG A 61 -16.44 -22.97 2.99
C ARG A 61 -17.32 -21.98 3.76
N ASN A 62 -16.85 -20.75 3.89
CA ASN A 62 -17.51 -19.69 4.62
C ASN A 62 -17.44 -18.39 3.81
N PRO A 63 -18.57 -17.80 3.40
CA PRO A 63 -18.59 -16.56 2.61
C PRO A 63 -18.06 -15.33 3.36
N LEU A 64 -17.91 -15.40 4.69
CA LEU A 64 -17.37 -14.33 5.51
C LEU A 64 -15.85 -14.45 5.73
N ALA A 65 -15.22 -15.47 5.13
CA ALA A 65 -13.78 -15.66 5.25
C ALA A 65 -13.02 -14.64 4.39
N GLU A 66 -12.08 -13.95 5.02
CA GLU A 66 -11.15 -13.02 4.39
C GLU A 66 -9.78 -13.08 5.09
N PRO A 67 -8.68 -12.65 4.42
CA PRO A 67 -7.35 -12.67 5.02
C PRO A 67 -7.22 -11.85 6.32
N GLY A 68 -8.02 -10.79 6.47
CA GLY A 68 -8.07 -9.97 7.67
C GLY A 68 -8.60 -10.73 8.88
N VAL A 69 -9.66 -11.51 8.71
CA VAL A 69 -10.27 -12.30 9.80
C VAL A 69 -9.33 -13.40 10.28
N VAL A 70 -8.52 -13.97 9.37
CA VAL A 70 -7.56 -15.04 9.71
C VAL A 70 -6.26 -14.49 10.31
N GLY A 71 -6.16 -13.18 10.49
CA GLY A 71 -5.04 -12.54 11.17
C GLY A 71 -3.82 -12.26 10.28
N VAL A 72 -3.82 -12.66 9.02
CA VAL A 72 -2.70 -12.48 8.10
C VAL A 72 -2.42 -10.99 7.86
N SER A 73 -3.47 -10.18 7.67
CA SER A 73 -3.32 -8.74 7.42
C SER A 73 -2.79 -8.00 8.64
N GLY A 74 -3.28 -8.32 9.85
CA GLY A 74 -2.82 -7.67 11.08
C GLY A 74 -1.36 -7.99 11.40
N THR A 75 -0.94 -9.22 11.21
CA THR A 75 0.47 -9.61 11.42
C THR A 75 1.39 -9.08 10.32
N ALA A 76 0.92 -8.94 9.08
CA ALA A 76 1.65 -8.26 8.03
C ALA A 76 1.88 -6.78 8.40
N ALA A 77 0.83 -6.09 8.89
CA ALA A 77 0.94 -4.72 9.38
C ALA A 77 1.92 -4.60 10.56
N LEU A 78 1.89 -5.55 11.50
CA LEU A 78 2.86 -5.60 12.60
C LEU A 78 4.30 -5.77 12.08
N GLY A 79 4.53 -6.69 11.13
CA GLY A 79 5.85 -6.91 10.54
C GLY A 79 6.40 -5.65 9.86
N ALA A 80 5.57 -4.95 9.10
CA ALA A 80 5.94 -3.66 8.50
C ALA A 80 6.18 -2.58 9.57
N THR A 81 5.34 -2.50 10.62
CA THR A 81 5.52 -1.56 11.74
C THR A 81 6.85 -1.78 12.46
N LEU A 82 7.22 -3.03 12.72
CA LEU A 82 8.51 -3.37 13.33
C LEU A 82 9.69 -2.97 12.42
N THR A 83 9.54 -3.08 11.11
CA THR A 83 10.53 -2.64 10.14
C THR A 83 10.74 -1.12 10.18
N PHE A 84 9.67 -0.35 10.33
CA PHE A 84 9.75 1.09 10.57
C PHE A 84 10.41 1.41 11.91
N TYR A 85 9.95 0.76 12.98
CA TYR A 85 10.43 1.00 14.34
C TYR A 85 11.93 0.72 14.50
N THR A 86 12.43 -0.31 13.85
CA THR A 86 13.87 -0.66 13.88
C THR A 86 14.72 0.20 12.95
N GLY A 87 14.13 1.09 12.16
CA GLY A 87 14.83 1.92 11.20
C GLY A 87 15.31 1.16 9.95
N LEU A 88 14.96 -0.12 9.81
CA LEU A 88 15.36 -0.93 8.66
C LEU A 88 14.80 -0.39 7.35
N ALA A 89 13.63 0.24 7.42
CA ALA A 89 12.98 0.86 6.26
C ALA A 89 13.80 1.99 5.63
N SER A 90 14.63 2.69 6.41
CA SER A 90 15.48 3.77 5.91
C SER A 90 16.77 3.27 5.24
N VAL A 91 17.18 2.04 5.54
CA VAL A 91 18.45 1.44 5.07
C VAL A 91 18.23 0.62 3.78
N ALA A 92 17.08 -0.04 3.66
CA ALA A 92 16.78 -0.93 2.53
C ALA A 92 15.38 -0.67 1.96
N PRO A 93 15.27 -0.31 0.66
CA PRO A 93 13.97 0.01 0.04
C PRO A 93 12.94 -1.12 0.10
N LEU A 94 13.40 -2.38 0.08
CA LEU A 94 12.55 -3.57 0.13
C LEU A 94 12.26 -4.06 1.57
N ALA A 95 12.85 -3.44 2.60
CA ALA A 95 12.66 -3.89 3.98
C ALA A 95 11.20 -3.88 4.41
N LEU A 96 10.46 -2.85 4.02
CA LEU A 96 9.05 -2.69 4.36
C LEU A 96 8.15 -3.79 3.75
N PRO A 97 8.18 -4.03 2.44
CA PRO A 97 7.46 -5.15 1.84
C PRO A 97 7.86 -6.51 2.43
N LEU A 98 9.16 -6.73 2.62
CA LEU A 98 9.68 -7.97 3.19
C LEU A 98 9.24 -8.17 4.64
N GLY A 99 9.22 -7.12 5.45
CA GLY A 99 8.68 -7.14 6.81
C GLY A 99 7.21 -7.53 6.85
N GLY A 100 6.40 -6.96 5.97
CA GLY A 100 4.99 -7.31 5.82
C GLY A 100 4.79 -8.77 5.39
N ILE A 101 5.54 -9.24 4.39
CA ILE A 101 5.49 -10.64 3.93
C ILE A 101 5.94 -11.60 5.05
N ALA A 102 7.01 -11.27 5.77
CA ALA A 102 7.48 -12.08 6.91
C ALA A 102 6.42 -12.17 8.01
N GLY A 103 5.76 -11.05 8.34
CA GLY A 103 4.64 -11.02 9.27
C GLY A 103 3.47 -11.88 8.81
N ALA A 104 3.10 -11.82 7.53
CA ALA A 104 2.05 -12.63 6.95
C ALA A 104 2.37 -14.14 7.02
N LEU A 105 3.60 -14.52 6.68
CA LEU A 105 4.06 -15.90 6.75
C LEU A 105 4.10 -16.41 8.19
N ALA A 106 4.55 -15.57 9.13
CA ALA A 106 4.54 -15.91 10.56
C ALA A 106 3.12 -16.19 11.05
N ALA A 107 2.12 -15.41 10.61
CA ALA A 107 0.72 -15.68 10.93
C ALA A 107 0.27 -17.05 10.47
N VAL A 108 0.57 -17.41 9.21
CA VAL A 108 0.19 -18.71 8.64
C VAL A 108 0.84 -19.84 9.44
N ILE A 109 2.13 -19.74 9.75
CA ILE A 109 2.83 -20.75 10.54
C ILE A 109 2.22 -20.86 11.94
N LEU A 110 2.01 -19.75 12.63
CA LEU A 110 1.42 -19.73 13.97
C LEU A 110 -0.01 -20.28 13.96
N LEU A 111 -0.79 -19.95 12.93
CA LEU A 111 -2.15 -20.46 12.77
C LEU A 111 -2.16 -22.01 12.70
N PHE A 112 -1.27 -22.59 11.89
CA PHE A 112 -1.17 -24.05 11.79
C PHE A 112 -0.65 -24.71 13.06
N ILE A 113 0.26 -24.06 13.79
CA ILE A 113 0.75 -24.56 15.08
C ILE A 113 -0.37 -24.57 16.12
N VAL A 114 -1.11 -23.45 16.24
CA VAL A 114 -2.18 -23.28 17.23
C VAL A 114 -3.40 -24.12 16.91
N ALA A 115 -3.79 -24.19 15.65
CA ALA A 115 -4.98 -24.93 15.23
C ALA A 115 -4.76 -26.45 15.23
N GLY A 116 -3.53 -26.90 14.99
CA GLY A 116 -3.17 -28.33 15.01
C GLY A 116 -3.68 -29.13 13.81
N LYS A 117 -3.37 -30.45 13.82
CA LYS A 117 -3.66 -31.37 12.70
C LYS A 117 -5.15 -31.58 12.39
N TYR A 118 -6.02 -31.37 13.37
CA TYR A 118 -7.45 -31.66 13.27
C TYR A 118 -8.30 -30.39 13.37
N ALA A 119 -7.73 -29.26 12.91
CA ALA A 119 -8.40 -27.97 12.95
C ALA A 119 -9.72 -27.98 12.17
N THR A 120 -10.78 -27.58 12.83
CA THR A 120 -12.04 -27.26 12.18
C THR A 120 -11.98 -25.82 11.64
N THR A 121 -12.87 -25.48 10.70
CA THR A 121 -13.02 -24.10 10.21
C THR A 121 -13.21 -23.10 11.35
N ALA A 122 -14.02 -23.46 12.37
CA ALA A 122 -14.24 -22.63 13.55
C ALA A 122 -12.96 -22.40 14.35
N THR A 123 -12.15 -23.45 14.55
CA THR A 123 -10.85 -23.35 15.24
C THR A 123 -9.88 -22.43 14.50
N LEU A 124 -9.82 -22.54 13.17
CA LEU A 124 -8.98 -21.67 12.34
C LEU A 124 -9.41 -20.20 12.42
N LEU A 125 -10.71 -19.94 12.35
CA LEU A 125 -11.24 -18.58 12.47
C LEU A 125 -10.98 -17.98 13.85
N LEU A 126 -11.23 -18.73 14.93
CA LEU A 126 -10.97 -18.27 16.29
C LEU A 126 -9.48 -18.00 16.54
N ALA A 127 -8.62 -18.91 16.08
CA ALA A 127 -7.16 -18.71 16.17
C ALA A 127 -6.71 -17.49 15.37
N GLY A 128 -7.27 -17.27 14.18
CA GLY A 128 -7.00 -16.10 13.35
C GLY A 128 -7.42 -14.79 14.03
N ILE A 129 -8.61 -14.74 14.60
CA ILE A 129 -9.10 -13.57 15.35
C ILE A 129 -8.18 -13.29 16.55
N ALA A 130 -7.77 -14.31 17.29
CA ALA A 130 -6.83 -14.14 18.39
C ALA A 130 -5.46 -13.63 17.93
N LEU A 131 -4.92 -14.17 16.83
CA LEU A 131 -3.67 -13.67 16.23
C LEU A 131 -3.79 -12.21 15.80
N ASN A 132 -4.91 -11.84 15.17
CA ASN A 132 -5.15 -10.46 14.77
C ASN A 132 -5.21 -9.51 15.96
N ALA A 133 -5.86 -9.90 17.05
CA ALA A 133 -5.93 -9.13 18.28
C ALA A 133 -4.54 -8.93 18.92
N ILE A 134 -3.74 -10.00 18.97
CA ILE A 134 -2.36 -9.95 19.48
C ILE A 134 -1.50 -9.03 18.58
N ALA A 135 -1.59 -9.17 17.26
CA ALA A 135 -0.86 -8.34 16.32
C ALA A 135 -1.24 -6.85 16.49
N GLY A 136 -2.52 -6.54 16.65
CA GLY A 136 -3.00 -5.18 16.91
C GLY A 136 -2.47 -4.63 18.25
N ALA A 137 -2.49 -5.42 19.30
CA ALA A 137 -1.93 -5.03 20.61
C ALA A 137 -0.42 -4.76 20.53
N LEU A 138 0.34 -5.61 19.85
CA LEU A 138 1.78 -5.44 19.64
C LEU A 138 2.09 -4.22 18.76
N THR A 139 1.28 -3.98 17.73
CA THR A 139 1.40 -2.76 16.91
C THR A 139 1.20 -1.51 17.77
N THR A 140 0.13 -1.48 18.57
CA THR A 140 -0.15 -0.37 19.49
C THR A 140 0.98 -0.20 20.51
N LEU A 141 1.50 -1.28 21.06
CA LEU A 141 2.64 -1.24 21.96
C LEU A 141 3.87 -0.64 21.28
N THR A 142 4.18 -1.08 20.05
CA THR A 142 5.31 -0.55 19.27
C THR A 142 5.18 0.95 19.03
N LEU A 143 3.97 1.42 18.70
CA LEU A 143 3.71 2.85 18.53
C LEU A 143 3.90 3.64 19.83
N ASN A 144 3.42 3.11 20.96
CA ASN A 144 3.56 3.75 22.28
C ASN A 144 5.02 3.78 22.77
N LEU A 145 5.82 2.80 22.40
CA LEU A 145 7.24 2.73 22.74
C LEU A 145 8.13 3.50 21.75
N SER A 146 7.55 4.11 20.74
CA SER A 146 8.30 4.86 19.74
C SER A 146 9.00 6.07 20.38
N PRO A 147 10.33 6.20 20.26
CA PRO A 147 11.08 7.30 20.85
C PRO A 147 10.79 8.65 20.19
N ASN A 148 10.19 8.63 18.99
CA ASN A 148 9.89 9.82 18.22
C ASN A 148 8.41 9.84 17.83
N PRO A 149 7.63 10.84 18.29
CA PRO A 149 6.22 10.99 17.92
C PRO A 149 5.98 11.11 16.41
N PHE A 150 6.92 11.71 15.67
CA PHE A 150 6.81 11.83 14.21
C PHE A 150 6.90 10.47 13.52
N ALA A 151 7.78 9.57 13.97
CA ALA A 151 7.87 8.22 13.46
C ALA A 151 6.58 7.42 13.74
N ALA A 152 5.98 7.58 14.91
CA ALA A 152 4.69 6.96 15.23
C ALA A 152 3.57 7.46 14.31
N MET A 153 3.51 8.77 14.03
CA MET A 153 2.56 9.34 13.09
C MET A 153 2.77 8.83 11.66
N GLU A 154 4.00 8.73 11.21
CA GLU A 154 4.34 8.18 9.89
C GLU A 154 3.85 6.74 9.74
N ILE A 155 4.06 5.90 10.75
CA ILE A 155 3.57 4.52 10.78
C ILE A 155 2.03 4.48 10.71
N ILE A 156 1.34 5.34 11.46
CA ILE A 156 -0.12 5.43 11.44
C ILE A 156 -0.63 5.82 10.04
N PHE A 157 -0.06 6.86 9.43
CA PHE A 157 -0.42 7.27 8.07
C PHE A 157 -0.14 6.17 7.05
N TRP A 158 0.98 5.45 7.19
CA TRP A 158 1.31 4.33 6.33
C TRP A 158 0.28 3.19 6.46
N GLN A 159 -0.16 2.86 7.69
CA GLN A 159 -1.18 1.84 7.93
C GLN A 159 -2.55 2.19 7.36
N MET A 160 -2.90 3.47 7.27
CA MET A 160 -4.13 3.91 6.62
C MET A 160 -4.15 3.58 5.13
N GLY A 161 -2.97 3.36 4.54
CA GLY A 161 -2.79 3.02 3.14
C GLY A 161 -3.02 4.21 2.21
N SER A 162 -2.16 4.37 1.22
CA SER A 162 -2.31 5.41 0.20
C SER A 162 -1.58 5.02 -1.07
N LEU A 163 -2.19 5.34 -2.20
CA LEU A 163 -1.56 5.28 -3.52
C LEU A 163 -1.12 6.68 -4.01
N ALA A 164 -1.15 7.71 -3.13
CA ALA A 164 -0.94 9.10 -3.51
C ALA A 164 0.46 9.34 -4.10
N ASP A 165 1.50 8.75 -3.51
CA ASP A 165 2.90 8.96 -3.90
C ASP A 165 3.47 7.79 -4.70
N ARG A 166 2.62 7.10 -5.48
CA ARG A 166 3.04 5.96 -6.30
C ARG A 166 3.21 6.39 -7.75
N SER A 167 4.36 6.02 -8.33
CA SER A 167 4.79 6.30 -9.70
C SER A 167 5.03 5.00 -10.47
N MET A 168 5.39 5.11 -11.76
CA MET A 168 5.74 3.95 -12.61
C MET A 168 6.86 3.07 -12.03
N GLN A 169 7.77 3.62 -11.24
CA GLN A 169 8.84 2.84 -10.59
C GLN A 169 8.29 1.77 -9.64
N HIS A 170 7.16 2.02 -8.99
CA HIS A 170 6.52 1.08 -8.07
C HIS A 170 5.74 -0.04 -8.78
N LEU A 171 5.48 0.10 -10.08
CA LEU A 171 4.87 -0.93 -10.93
C LEU A 171 5.90 -1.94 -11.45
N GLN A 172 7.20 -1.58 -11.43
CA GLN A 172 8.30 -2.38 -11.96
C GLN A 172 9.00 -3.23 -10.89
N LEU A 173 8.67 -3.02 -9.61
CA LEU A 173 9.14 -3.81 -8.46
C LEU A 173 8.19 -4.96 -8.15
#